data_c4e3496aaf6d581242366f102f10dcc6
#
_entry.id   c4e3496aaf6d581242366f102f10dcc6
#
_cell.length_a   1.000
_cell.length_b   1.000
_cell.length_c   1.000
_cell.angle_alpha   90.00
_cell.angle_beta   90.00
_cell.angle_gamma   90.00
#
_symmetry.space_group_name_H-M   'P 1'
#
loop_
_entity.id
_entity.type
_entity.pdbx_description
1 polymer ?
#
loop_
_entity_poly.entity_id
_entity_poly.type
_entity_poly.pdbx_seq_one_letter_code
_entity_poly.pdbx_strand_id
1 'polypeptide(L)'
;DFKTVYLQHGVLHASLRSQNSVERCRADKIVISAPFEKQNYMTNYHYPEDNLIPTGMARYDHIDRNKKAKNRILFAPSWRKYLTQEINSSKWELIDSKLKNSDYFRNFSRFLESEELHELLEKTDTYLDVKLHPIIADAEGLFDIKSPRVVMAGAHVDIEDYEMFITDFSSFVFDFACLCRPVLYFVPDYGQFKAGMNHYRELDLPFEKAFGPLVLDPDGAVEEIKKAAEN
;
A
#
# COMPACT_ATOMS: atom_id res chain seq x y z
N ASP A 1 -29.06 5.59 24.88
CA ASP A 1 -28.06 4.68 24.36
C ASP A 1 -27.60 5.16 22.99
N PHE A 2 -26.32 5.32 22.81
CA PHE A 2 -25.74 5.65 21.52
C PHE A 2 -25.47 4.38 20.71
N LYS A 3 -25.70 4.43 19.40
CA LYS A 3 -25.26 3.42 18.46
C LYS A 3 -24.02 3.89 17.72
N THR A 4 -23.06 3.00 17.57
CA THR A 4 -21.79 3.30 16.92
C THR A 4 -21.69 2.58 15.56
N VAL A 5 -21.30 3.32 14.52
CA VAL A 5 -20.99 2.76 13.20
C VAL A 5 -19.53 3.04 12.88
N TYR A 6 -18.76 1.99 12.67
CA TYR A 6 -17.38 2.12 12.26
C TYR A 6 -17.31 2.16 10.74
N LEU A 7 -16.94 3.32 10.20
CA LEU A 7 -16.84 3.54 8.75
C LEU A 7 -15.55 3.00 8.13
N GLN A 8 -14.66 2.51 8.96
CA GLN A 8 -13.30 2.08 8.64
C GLN A 8 -12.37 3.19 8.13
N HIS A 9 -11.08 3.00 8.32
CA HIS A 9 -10.03 3.85 7.75
C HIS A 9 -9.69 3.44 6.30
N GLY A 10 -9.82 2.18 5.98
CA GLY A 10 -9.60 1.56 4.68
C GLY A 10 -9.96 0.09 4.73
N VAL A 11 -10.20 -0.53 3.57
CA VAL A 11 -10.35 -1.99 3.46
C VAL A 11 -9.05 -2.66 3.92
N LEU A 12 -9.15 -3.71 4.72
CA LEU A 12 -7.97 -4.32 5.34
C LEU A 12 -7.24 -5.25 4.36
N HIS A 13 -6.02 -4.90 4.00
CA HIS A 13 -5.07 -5.79 3.33
C HIS A 13 -4.26 -6.59 4.35
N ALA A 14 -3.64 -5.87 5.29
CA ALA A 14 -2.97 -6.46 6.45
C ALA A 14 -3.92 -6.63 7.62
N SER A 15 -3.78 -7.73 8.38
CA SER A 15 -4.69 -8.03 9.48
C SER A 15 -4.52 -7.06 10.66
N LEU A 16 -5.63 -6.46 11.07
CA LEU A 16 -5.74 -5.62 12.26
C LEU A 16 -6.60 -6.29 13.35
N ARG A 17 -6.64 -7.62 13.39
CA ARG A 17 -7.45 -8.39 14.35
C ARG A 17 -7.25 -7.96 15.80
N SER A 18 -6.00 -7.64 16.18
CA SER A 18 -5.69 -7.18 17.53
C SER A 18 -6.31 -5.83 17.90
N GLN A 19 -6.80 -5.07 16.94
CA GLN A 19 -7.39 -3.74 17.14
C GLN A 19 -8.88 -3.72 16.81
N ASN A 20 -9.29 -4.40 15.76
CA ASN A 20 -10.61 -4.30 15.16
C ASN A 20 -11.55 -5.47 15.50
N SER A 21 -11.12 -6.46 16.30
CA SER A 21 -12.03 -7.52 16.74
C SER A 21 -13.20 -6.96 17.55
N VAL A 22 -14.31 -7.70 17.61
CA VAL A 22 -15.54 -7.27 18.30
C VAL A 22 -15.30 -6.95 19.78
N GLU A 23 -14.35 -7.64 20.42
CA GLU A 23 -13.98 -7.43 21.82
C GLU A 23 -13.22 -6.11 22.05
N ARG A 24 -12.57 -5.61 20.99
CA ARG A 24 -11.71 -4.41 21.04
C ARG A 24 -12.41 -3.16 20.53
N CYS A 25 -12.91 -3.23 19.30
CA CYS A 25 -13.55 -2.08 18.64
C CYS A 25 -14.95 -1.78 19.21
N ARG A 26 -15.73 -2.83 19.57
CA ARG A 26 -17.07 -2.70 20.16
C ARG A 26 -18.05 -1.85 19.33
N ALA A 27 -17.85 -1.76 18.03
CA ALA A 27 -18.80 -1.06 17.17
C ALA A 27 -20.09 -1.86 17.01
N ASP A 28 -21.25 -1.20 17.06
CA ASP A 28 -22.54 -1.84 16.81
C ASP A 28 -22.70 -2.27 15.36
N LYS A 29 -22.12 -1.51 14.44
CA LYS A 29 -22.13 -1.77 13.00
C LYS A 29 -20.76 -1.45 12.39
N ILE A 30 -20.40 -2.19 11.35
CA ILE A 30 -19.18 -1.96 10.57
C ILE A 30 -19.54 -1.88 9.09
N VAL A 31 -19.09 -0.85 8.41
CA VAL A 31 -19.17 -0.76 6.94
C VAL A 31 -18.11 -1.66 6.34
N ILE A 32 -18.47 -2.49 5.37
CA ILE A 32 -17.59 -3.37 4.61
C ILE A 32 -17.75 -3.14 3.12
N SER A 33 -16.69 -3.42 2.35
CA SER A 33 -16.60 -3.10 0.92
C SER A 33 -16.52 -4.32 0.01
N ALA A 34 -16.14 -5.49 0.54
CA ALA A 34 -15.90 -6.66 -0.29
C ALA A 34 -16.34 -7.97 0.40
N PRO A 35 -16.69 -9.01 -0.39
CA PRO A 35 -17.10 -10.31 0.17
C PRO A 35 -16.04 -10.97 1.04
N PHE A 36 -14.75 -10.88 0.68
CA PHE A 36 -13.68 -11.44 1.49
C PHE A 36 -13.56 -10.72 2.85
N GLU A 37 -13.79 -9.41 2.87
CA GLU A 37 -13.79 -8.59 4.08
C GLU A 37 -14.93 -9.01 5.01
N LYS A 38 -16.15 -9.21 4.46
CA LYS A 38 -17.28 -9.76 5.20
C LYS A 38 -16.91 -11.06 5.88
N GLN A 39 -16.32 -11.99 5.12
CA GLN A 39 -15.91 -13.29 5.63
C GLN A 39 -14.87 -13.14 6.75
N ASN A 40 -13.87 -12.29 6.58
CA ASN A 40 -12.85 -12.04 7.61
C ASN A 40 -13.44 -11.42 8.87
N TYR A 41 -14.35 -10.46 8.76
CA TYR A 41 -15.01 -9.87 9.93
C TYR A 41 -15.82 -10.90 10.71
N MET A 42 -16.48 -11.84 10.04
CA MET A 42 -17.21 -12.91 10.70
C MET A 42 -16.29 -13.94 11.35
N THR A 43 -15.26 -14.42 10.63
CA THR A 43 -14.42 -15.54 11.08
C THR A 43 -13.24 -15.14 11.96
N ASN A 44 -12.57 -14.05 11.63
CA ASN A 44 -11.32 -13.62 12.27
C ASN A 44 -11.51 -12.51 13.28
N TYR A 45 -12.53 -11.67 13.08
CA TYR A 45 -12.84 -10.53 13.94
C TYR A 45 -14.05 -10.74 14.82
N HIS A 46 -14.74 -11.88 14.67
CA HIS A 46 -15.87 -12.40 15.45
C HIS A 46 -17.12 -11.50 15.47
N TYR A 47 -17.35 -10.71 14.43
CA TYR A 47 -18.60 -9.94 14.31
C TYR A 47 -19.75 -10.82 13.83
N PRO A 48 -20.94 -10.68 14.43
CA PRO A 48 -22.17 -11.23 13.87
C PRO A 48 -22.44 -10.63 12.48
N GLU A 49 -22.99 -11.43 11.57
CA GLU A 49 -23.30 -10.98 10.20
C GLU A 49 -24.20 -9.74 10.19
N ASP A 50 -25.18 -9.69 11.06
CA ASP A 50 -26.09 -8.55 11.18
C ASP A 50 -25.41 -7.22 11.56
N ASN A 51 -24.19 -7.27 12.07
CA ASN A 51 -23.42 -6.08 12.41
C ASN A 51 -22.65 -5.52 11.21
N LEU A 52 -22.61 -6.23 10.08
CA LEU A 52 -21.86 -5.84 8.89
C LEU A 52 -22.76 -5.18 7.86
N ILE A 53 -22.38 -3.97 7.41
CA ILE A 53 -23.12 -3.16 6.43
C ILE A 53 -22.37 -3.17 5.10
N PRO A 54 -22.82 -3.94 4.08
CA PRO A 54 -22.07 -4.11 2.82
C PRO A 54 -22.37 -2.96 1.84
N THR A 55 -22.10 -1.73 2.24
CA THR A 55 -22.35 -0.53 1.41
C THR A 55 -21.11 -0.03 0.68
N GLY A 56 -19.93 -0.52 1.04
CA GLY A 56 -18.69 0.08 0.58
C GLY A 56 -18.34 1.37 1.33
N MET A 57 -17.12 1.83 1.16
CA MET A 57 -16.65 3.07 1.75
C MET A 57 -17.13 4.28 0.92
N ALA A 58 -17.66 5.29 1.58
CA ALA A 58 -18.19 6.51 0.93
C ALA A 58 -17.17 7.21 0.01
N ARG A 59 -15.86 7.10 0.30
CA ARG A 59 -14.83 7.71 -0.55
C ARG A 59 -14.78 7.11 -1.96
N TYR A 60 -15.27 5.89 -2.17
CA TYR A 60 -15.30 5.26 -3.48
C TYR A 60 -16.41 5.82 -4.40
N ASP A 61 -17.39 6.51 -3.84
CA ASP A 61 -18.45 7.15 -4.60
C ASP A 61 -17.94 8.34 -5.44
N HIS A 62 -16.78 8.89 -5.06
CA HIS A 62 -16.15 10.02 -5.74
C HIS A 62 -15.11 9.62 -6.79
N ILE A 63 -14.82 8.33 -6.94
CA ILE A 63 -13.84 7.82 -7.91
C ILE A 63 -14.46 7.85 -9.31
N ASP A 64 -13.89 8.66 -10.21
CA ASP A 64 -14.25 8.63 -11.64
C ASP A 64 -13.49 7.53 -12.37
N ARG A 65 -14.13 6.38 -12.54
CA ARG A 65 -13.58 5.22 -13.24
C ARG A 65 -13.35 5.45 -14.74
N ASN A 66 -13.96 6.50 -15.31
CA ASN A 66 -13.84 6.82 -16.72
C ASN A 66 -12.74 7.86 -16.99
N LYS A 67 -12.19 8.47 -15.95
CA LYS A 67 -11.09 9.41 -16.12
C LYS A 67 -9.89 8.71 -16.74
N LYS A 68 -9.42 9.24 -17.87
CA LYS A 68 -8.22 8.73 -18.52
C LYS A 68 -7.00 8.99 -17.63
N ALA A 69 -6.24 7.93 -17.33
CA ALA A 69 -4.98 8.10 -16.63
C ALA A 69 -3.99 8.93 -17.48
N LYS A 70 -3.10 9.57 -16.79
CA LYS A 70 -1.86 10.12 -17.37
C LYS A 70 -0.83 9.00 -17.47
N ASN A 71 0.24 9.21 -18.23
CA ASN A 71 1.37 8.26 -18.30
C ASN A 71 2.16 8.34 -16.98
N ARG A 72 1.56 7.89 -15.89
CA ARG A 72 2.16 7.95 -14.54
C ARG A 72 1.92 6.66 -13.77
N ILE A 73 2.94 6.22 -13.09
CA ILE A 73 2.92 5.08 -12.16
C ILE A 73 3.07 5.65 -10.75
N LEU A 74 2.27 5.19 -9.80
CA LEU A 74 2.44 5.54 -8.40
C LEU A 74 3.18 4.41 -7.66
N PHE A 75 4.30 4.73 -7.03
CA PHE A 75 4.97 3.85 -6.06
C PHE A 75 4.76 4.40 -4.65
N ALA A 76 3.96 3.70 -3.84
CA ALA A 76 3.66 4.12 -2.48
C ALA A 76 3.85 2.95 -1.49
N PRO A 77 5.07 2.75 -0.99
CA PRO A 77 5.36 1.72 0.00
C PRO A 77 4.91 2.14 1.40
N SER A 78 4.50 1.16 2.20
CA SER A 78 4.20 1.36 3.62
C SER A 78 5.48 1.52 4.44
N TRP A 79 5.36 2.17 5.59
CA TRP A 79 6.45 2.23 6.55
C TRP A 79 6.66 0.89 7.27
N ARG A 80 7.80 0.74 7.96
CA ARG A 80 8.16 -0.48 8.67
C ARG A 80 8.39 -0.19 10.15
N LYS A 81 7.70 -0.90 11.03
CA LYS A 81 7.84 -0.74 12.48
C LYS A 81 9.28 -0.97 12.95
N TYR A 82 9.97 -1.96 12.39
CA TYR A 82 11.35 -2.29 12.79
C TYR A 82 12.38 -1.21 12.40
N LEU A 83 12.00 -0.26 11.53
CA LEU A 83 12.83 0.88 11.12
C LEU A 83 12.58 2.13 11.96
N THR A 84 11.64 2.09 12.86
CA THR A 84 11.17 3.26 13.63
C THR A 84 11.30 3.02 15.12
N GLN A 85 11.14 4.09 15.90
CA GLN A 85 10.95 4.07 17.33
C GLN A 85 9.65 4.78 17.71
N GLU A 86 8.98 4.25 18.71
CA GLU A 86 7.80 4.90 19.30
C GLU A 86 8.26 5.99 20.26
N ILE A 87 7.83 7.22 20.01
CA ILE A 87 8.08 8.36 20.89
C ILE A 87 6.96 8.48 21.90
N ASN A 88 5.72 8.25 21.47
CA ASN A 88 4.54 8.13 22.33
C ASN A 88 3.46 7.33 21.61
N SER A 89 2.32 7.09 22.23
CA SER A 89 1.23 6.25 21.72
C SER A 89 0.70 6.62 20.32
N SER A 90 1.05 7.81 19.81
CA SER A 90 0.58 8.31 18.50
C SER A 90 1.70 8.77 17.57
N LYS A 91 2.95 8.84 18.05
CA LYS A 91 4.08 9.37 17.27
C LYS A 91 5.18 8.33 17.13
N TRP A 92 5.56 8.07 15.88
CA TRP A 92 6.68 7.22 15.49
C TRP A 92 7.71 8.06 14.75
N GLU A 93 8.98 7.79 14.97
CA GLU A 93 10.09 8.45 14.28
C GLU A 93 10.99 7.42 13.62
N LEU A 94 11.49 7.77 12.44
CA LEU A 94 12.43 6.97 11.69
C LEU A 94 13.78 6.93 12.40
N ILE A 95 14.44 5.76 12.35
CA ILE A 95 15.81 5.59 12.82
C ILE A 95 16.71 5.45 11.58
N ASP A 96 17.37 6.53 11.18
CA ASP A 96 18.17 6.60 9.96
C ASP A 96 19.20 5.48 9.82
N SER A 97 19.88 5.12 10.91
CA SER A 97 20.87 4.05 10.88
C SER A 97 20.25 2.68 10.61
N LYS A 98 19.05 2.42 11.10
CA LYS A 98 18.31 1.21 10.80
C LYS A 98 17.82 1.19 9.35
N LEU A 99 17.30 2.34 8.87
CA LEU A 99 16.82 2.45 7.49
C LEU A 99 17.94 2.15 6.51
N LYS A 100 19.06 2.89 6.56
CA LYS A 100 20.18 2.76 5.63
C LYS A 100 20.77 1.34 5.56
N ASN A 101 20.68 0.59 6.65
CA ASN A 101 21.19 -0.78 6.72
C ASN A 101 20.14 -1.87 6.42
N SER A 102 18.91 -1.47 6.08
CA SER A 102 17.79 -2.40 5.84
C SER A 102 17.76 -2.93 4.40
N ASP A 103 17.20 -4.14 4.22
CA ASP A 103 16.84 -4.66 2.89
C ASP A 103 15.78 -3.79 2.21
N TYR A 104 14.85 -3.25 2.99
CA TYR A 104 13.85 -2.30 2.54
C TYR A 104 14.48 -1.14 1.78
N PHE A 105 15.39 -0.39 2.42
CA PHE A 105 16.03 0.76 1.82
C PHE A 105 16.94 0.40 0.64
N ARG A 106 17.80 -0.62 0.82
CA ARG A 106 18.72 -1.05 -0.25
C ARG A 106 17.99 -1.43 -1.54
N ASN A 107 16.90 -2.18 -1.44
CA ASN A 107 16.19 -2.61 -2.63
C ASN A 107 15.33 -1.49 -3.23
N PHE A 108 14.77 -0.60 -2.43
CA PHE A 108 14.06 0.57 -2.98
C PHE A 108 15.02 1.56 -3.64
N SER A 109 16.21 1.80 -3.05
CA SER A 109 17.25 2.59 -3.72
C SER A 109 17.66 1.96 -5.06
N ARG A 110 18.00 0.67 -5.07
CA ARG A 110 18.33 -0.05 -6.31
C ARG A 110 17.22 0.06 -7.37
N PHE A 111 15.97 -0.03 -6.97
CA PHE A 111 14.84 0.11 -7.88
C PHE A 111 14.75 1.53 -8.44
N LEU A 112 14.72 2.55 -7.56
CA LEU A 112 14.54 3.95 -7.96
C LEU A 112 15.74 4.53 -8.72
N GLU A 113 16.94 3.97 -8.51
CA GLU A 113 18.22 4.38 -9.12
C GLU A 113 18.60 3.50 -10.33
N SER A 114 17.75 2.50 -10.70
CA SER A 114 18.02 1.57 -11.80
C SER A 114 18.05 2.27 -13.16
N GLU A 115 19.15 2.09 -13.89
CA GLU A 115 19.27 2.58 -15.27
C GLU A 115 18.21 1.96 -16.19
N GLU A 116 17.94 0.66 -16.02
CA GLU A 116 16.91 -0.03 -16.81
C GLU A 116 15.50 0.56 -16.57
N LEU A 117 15.16 0.89 -15.32
CA LEU A 117 13.91 1.60 -15.01
C LEU A 117 13.88 2.97 -15.70
N HIS A 118 14.97 3.73 -15.62
CA HIS A 118 15.04 5.07 -16.19
C HIS A 118 14.87 5.04 -17.71
N GLU A 119 15.55 4.12 -18.40
CA GLU A 119 15.43 3.91 -19.85
C GLU A 119 14.01 3.49 -20.24
N LEU A 120 13.39 2.60 -19.45
CA LEU A 120 12.00 2.19 -19.67
C LEU A 120 11.03 3.36 -19.57
N LEU A 121 11.13 4.16 -18.50
CA LEU A 121 10.28 5.34 -18.28
C LEU A 121 10.46 6.39 -19.40
N GLU A 122 11.68 6.59 -19.87
CA GLU A 122 11.97 7.49 -21.00
C GLU A 122 11.35 6.96 -22.29
N LYS A 123 11.56 5.68 -22.62
CA LYS A 123 11.05 5.02 -23.82
C LYS A 123 9.52 5.04 -23.90
N THR A 124 8.85 4.89 -22.77
CA THR A 124 7.37 4.83 -22.70
C THR A 124 6.73 6.19 -22.44
N ASP A 125 7.53 7.25 -22.32
CA ASP A 125 7.08 8.59 -21.92
C ASP A 125 6.27 8.61 -20.62
N THR A 126 6.68 7.77 -19.65
CA THR A 126 6.01 7.55 -18.38
C THR A 126 6.79 8.20 -17.22
N TYR A 127 6.09 8.63 -16.18
CA TYR A 127 6.68 9.10 -14.92
C TYR A 127 6.39 8.11 -13.79
N LEU A 128 7.35 7.93 -12.90
CA LEU A 128 7.18 7.20 -11.64
C LEU A 128 7.11 8.21 -10.49
N ASP A 129 5.95 8.34 -9.89
CA ASP A 129 5.75 9.15 -8.70
C ASP A 129 5.97 8.31 -7.44
N VAL A 130 6.90 8.73 -6.59
CA VAL A 130 7.25 8.07 -5.34
C VAL A 130 6.57 8.80 -4.19
N LYS A 131 5.62 8.15 -3.54
CA LYS A 131 4.90 8.68 -2.38
C LYS A 131 5.31 7.93 -1.12
N LEU A 132 6.27 8.48 -0.39
CA LEU A 132 6.66 7.91 0.89
C LEU A 132 5.56 8.11 1.94
N HIS A 133 5.44 7.13 2.85
CA HIS A 133 4.54 7.27 3.99
C HIS A 133 5.03 8.42 4.89
N PRO A 134 4.13 9.23 5.50
CA PRO A 134 4.53 10.40 6.31
C PRO A 134 5.59 10.11 7.40
N ILE A 135 5.57 8.92 7.99
CA ILE A 135 6.56 8.50 9.03
C ILE A 135 7.99 8.40 8.46
N ILE A 136 8.12 8.16 7.15
CA ILE A 136 9.43 8.00 6.48
C ILE A 136 9.65 9.06 5.41
N ALA A 137 8.85 10.12 5.37
CA ALA A 137 8.97 11.17 4.35
C ALA A 137 10.33 11.88 4.41
N ASP A 138 10.89 12.05 5.59
CA ASP A 138 12.22 12.66 5.78
C ASP A 138 13.36 11.84 5.13
N ALA A 139 13.09 10.59 4.74
CA ALA A 139 14.05 9.75 4.02
C ALA A 139 14.17 10.10 2.52
N GLU A 140 13.36 11.00 1.98
CA GLU A 140 13.38 11.40 0.57
C GLU A 140 14.79 11.75 0.10
N GLY A 141 15.50 12.58 0.84
CA GLY A 141 16.86 13.01 0.51
C GLY A 141 17.95 11.94 0.62
N LEU A 142 17.61 10.72 0.98
CA LEU A 142 18.55 9.58 1.07
C LEU A 142 18.66 8.80 -0.24
N PHE A 143 17.70 8.95 -1.17
CA PHE A 143 17.71 8.33 -2.49
C PHE A 143 18.48 9.18 -3.48
N ASP A 144 19.46 8.58 -4.19
CA ASP A 144 20.26 9.27 -5.23
C ASP A 144 19.60 9.15 -6.61
N ILE A 145 18.38 9.66 -6.72
CA ILE A 145 17.58 9.58 -7.95
C ILE A 145 18.14 10.54 -9.00
N LYS A 146 18.54 10.01 -10.15
CA LYS A 146 19.16 10.76 -11.27
C LYS A 146 18.16 11.11 -12.37
N SER A 147 17.13 10.29 -12.55
CA SER A 147 16.18 10.47 -13.63
C SER A 147 15.14 11.55 -13.31
N PRO A 148 14.89 12.51 -14.22
CA PRO A 148 13.78 13.45 -14.07
C PRO A 148 12.39 12.80 -14.19
N ARG A 149 12.33 11.53 -14.61
CA ARG A 149 11.11 10.75 -14.72
C ARG A 149 10.70 10.11 -13.40
N VAL A 150 11.58 10.04 -12.41
CA VAL A 150 11.28 9.57 -11.05
C VAL A 150 11.09 10.80 -10.16
N VAL A 151 9.88 11.01 -9.68
CA VAL A 151 9.48 12.26 -9.01
C VAL A 151 8.97 11.97 -7.61
N MET A 152 9.46 12.68 -6.61
CA MET A 152 8.89 12.59 -5.26
C MET A 152 7.53 13.27 -5.23
N ALA A 153 6.47 12.50 -4.96
CA ALA A 153 5.11 13.00 -4.92
C ALA A 153 4.81 13.72 -3.60
N GLY A 154 4.04 14.79 -3.67
CA GLY A 154 3.57 15.49 -2.49
C GLY A 154 2.56 14.70 -1.65
N ALA A 155 2.07 15.32 -0.57
CA ALA A 155 1.13 14.69 0.36
C ALA A 155 -0.16 14.21 -0.31
N HIS A 156 -0.65 14.95 -1.31
CA HIS A 156 -1.86 14.62 -2.04
C HIS A 156 -1.53 14.08 -3.43
N VAL A 157 -2.16 12.95 -3.77
CA VAL A 157 -2.14 12.34 -5.10
C VAL A 157 -3.57 12.09 -5.53
N ASP A 158 -3.87 12.40 -6.77
CA ASP A 158 -5.13 12.02 -7.40
C ASP A 158 -4.94 10.64 -8.04
N ILE A 159 -5.51 9.62 -7.43
CA ILE A 159 -5.31 8.22 -7.86
C ILE A 159 -5.76 7.96 -9.28
N GLU A 160 -6.71 8.74 -9.77
CA GLU A 160 -7.26 8.62 -11.12
C GLU A 160 -6.26 9.05 -12.20
N ASP A 161 -5.21 9.78 -11.83
CA ASP A 161 -4.14 10.20 -12.73
C ASP A 161 -3.16 9.06 -13.06
N TYR A 162 -3.13 7.98 -12.26
CA TYR A 162 -2.14 6.92 -12.40
C TYR A 162 -2.69 5.73 -13.17
N GLU A 163 -1.89 5.20 -14.10
CA GLU A 163 -2.21 4.01 -14.87
C GLU A 163 -1.84 2.69 -14.18
N MET A 164 -0.92 2.74 -13.21
CA MET A 164 -0.45 1.59 -12.46
C MET A 164 -0.11 1.98 -11.01
N PHE A 165 -0.26 1.03 -10.10
CA PHE A 165 0.10 1.20 -8.68
C PHE A 165 1.12 0.14 -8.24
N ILE A 166 2.22 0.59 -7.67
CA ILE A 166 3.24 -0.26 -7.04
C ILE A 166 3.19 -0.03 -5.54
N THR A 167 3.00 -1.08 -4.77
CA THR A 167 2.87 -1.00 -3.31
C THR A 167 3.33 -2.27 -2.62
N ASP A 168 3.05 -2.39 -1.34
CA ASP A 168 3.38 -3.56 -0.51
C ASP A 168 2.18 -4.00 0.34
N PHE A 169 2.12 -3.62 1.61
CA PHE A 169 1.05 -3.99 2.55
C PHE A 169 -0.05 -2.94 2.67
N SER A 170 -0.04 -1.91 1.83
CA SER A 170 -0.93 -0.76 1.94
C SER A 170 -2.37 -1.11 1.57
N SER A 171 -3.31 -0.71 2.42
CA SER A 171 -4.75 -0.75 2.10
C SER A 171 -5.15 0.19 0.95
N PHE A 172 -4.27 1.10 0.54
CA PHE A 172 -4.49 1.99 -0.60
C PHE A 172 -4.64 1.24 -1.93
N VAL A 173 -4.20 -0.02 -1.97
CA VAL A 173 -4.42 -0.92 -3.12
C VAL A 173 -5.89 -1.08 -3.50
N PHE A 174 -6.81 -1.00 -2.53
CA PHE A 174 -8.24 -1.14 -2.82
C PHE A 174 -8.83 0.06 -3.57
N ASP A 175 -8.25 1.24 -3.40
CA ASP A 175 -8.61 2.43 -4.18
C ASP A 175 -8.26 2.23 -5.66
N PHE A 176 -7.07 1.66 -5.94
CA PHE A 176 -6.67 1.30 -7.31
C PHE A 176 -7.46 0.11 -7.88
N ALA A 177 -7.81 -0.86 -7.04
CA ALA A 177 -8.69 -1.96 -7.45
C ALA A 177 -10.07 -1.44 -7.90
N CYS A 178 -10.61 -0.38 -7.27
CA CYS A 178 -11.82 0.27 -7.71
C CYS A 178 -11.70 0.90 -9.12
N LEU A 179 -10.50 1.31 -9.51
CA LEU A 179 -10.20 1.83 -10.85
C LEU A 179 -9.95 0.73 -11.89
N CYS A 180 -9.88 -0.55 -11.48
CA CYS A 180 -9.52 -1.69 -12.32
C CYS A 180 -8.17 -1.49 -13.04
N ARG A 181 -7.20 -0.85 -12.37
CA ARG A 181 -5.87 -0.58 -12.93
C ARG A 181 -4.84 -1.58 -12.42
N PRO A 182 -3.77 -1.85 -13.18
CA PRO A 182 -2.70 -2.75 -12.78
C PRO A 182 -2.12 -2.43 -11.41
N VAL A 183 -1.88 -3.45 -10.63
CA VAL A 183 -1.21 -3.38 -9.32
C VAL A 183 0.00 -4.30 -9.34
N LEU A 184 1.12 -3.83 -8.77
CA LEU A 184 2.31 -4.62 -8.50
C LEU A 184 2.61 -4.56 -7.00
N TYR A 185 2.78 -5.72 -6.40
CA TYR A 185 3.27 -5.82 -5.03
C TYR A 185 4.78 -5.99 -5.03
N PHE A 186 5.50 -4.95 -4.61
CA PHE A 186 6.96 -4.98 -4.46
C PHE A 186 7.33 -5.00 -2.97
N VAL A 187 7.76 -6.18 -2.48
CA VAL A 187 7.96 -6.45 -1.05
C VAL A 187 9.33 -7.07 -0.81
N PRO A 188 10.43 -6.30 -0.94
CA PRO A 188 11.79 -6.84 -0.86
C PRO A 188 12.16 -7.37 0.54
N ASP A 189 11.46 -6.94 1.57
CA ASP A 189 11.64 -7.37 2.96
C ASP A 189 10.55 -8.35 3.44
N TYR A 190 9.97 -9.14 2.52
CA TYR A 190 8.92 -10.11 2.85
C TYR A 190 9.36 -11.15 3.89
N GLY A 191 10.65 -11.48 3.92
CA GLY A 191 11.22 -12.33 4.95
C GLY A 191 11.07 -11.76 6.37
N GLN A 192 11.30 -10.47 6.54
CA GLN A 192 11.11 -9.76 7.81
C GLN A 192 9.65 -9.69 8.24
N PHE A 193 8.73 -9.53 7.27
CA PHE A 193 7.30 -9.64 7.53
C PHE A 193 6.93 -11.03 8.07
N LYS A 194 7.35 -12.11 7.42
CA LYS A 194 7.13 -13.48 7.88
C LYS A 194 7.73 -13.77 9.25
N ALA A 195 8.85 -13.14 9.57
CA ALA A 195 9.48 -13.21 10.89
C ALA A 195 8.77 -12.40 11.98
N GLY A 196 7.69 -11.69 11.64
CA GLY A 196 6.90 -10.88 12.58
C GLY A 196 7.58 -9.59 13.02
N MET A 197 8.56 -9.09 12.25
CA MET A 197 9.29 -7.86 12.58
C MET A 197 8.47 -6.59 12.33
N ASN A 198 7.44 -6.67 11.50
CA ASN A 198 6.54 -5.55 11.24
C ASN A 198 5.40 -5.51 12.28
N HIS A 199 4.59 -4.44 12.29
CA HIS A 199 3.39 -4.36 13.13
C HIS A 199 2.24 -5.25 12.63
N TYR A 200 2.23 -5.60 11.35
CA TYR A 200 1.38 -6.64 10.79
C TYR A 200 2.10 -7.99 10.85
N ARG A 201 1.35 -9.05 11.09
CA ARG A 201 1.87 -10.43 11.14
C ARG A 201 1.22 -11.33 10.10
N GLU A 202 0.03 -10.97 9.67
CA GLU A 202 -0.80 -11.74 8.75
C GLU A 202 -1.46 -10.80 7.75
N LEU A 203 -1.90 -11.35 6.64
CA LEU A 203 -2.69 -10.64 5.63
C LEU A 203 -4.13 -11.12 5.68
N ASP A 204 -5.07 -10.19 5.69
CA ASP A 204 -6.49 -10.48 5.53
C ASP A 204 -6.82 -10.87 4.08
N LEU A 205 -6.05 -10.31 3.13
CA LEU A 205 -6.05 -10.71 1.73
C LEU A 205 -4.63 -11.16 1.33
N PRO A 206 -4.35 -12.48 1.25
CA PRO A 206 -3.06 -12.97 0.78
C PRO A 206 -2.72 -12.50 -0.64
N PHE A 207 -1.44 -12.28 -0.93
CA PHE A 207 -1.00 -11.79 -2.25
C PHE A 207 -1.45 -12.67 -3.41
N GLU A 208 -1.52 -13.99 -3.21
CA GLU A 208 -1.96 -14.97 -4.23
C GLU A 208 -3.44 -14.79 -4.62
N LYS A 209 -4.21 -14.06 -3.82
CA LYS A 209 -5.64 -13.74 -4.04
C LYS A 209 -5.87 -12.26 -4.27
N ALA A 210 -4.81 -11.45 -4.29
CA ALA A 210 -4.89 -10.01 -4.40
C ALA A 210 -4.91 -9.53 -5.88
N PHE A 211 -4.51 -8.31 -6.14
CA PHE A 211 -4.83 -7.62 -7.40
C PHE A 211 -3.70 -7.62 -8.41
N GLY A 212 -2.57 -8.25 -8.12
CA GLY A 212 -1.42 -8.28 -9.03
C GLY A 212 -0.28 -9.17 -8.57
N PRO A 213 0.79 -9.28 -9.35
CA PRO A 213 1.94 -10.11 -9.01
C PRO A 213 2.69 -9.59 -7.77
N LEU A 214 3.33 -10.52 -7.06
CA LEU A 214 4.27 -10.24 -5.98
C LEU A 214 5.69 -10.41 -6.49
N VAL A 215 6.51 -9.37 -6.34
CA VAL A 215 7.96 -9.41 -6.60
C VAL A 215 8.75 -9.04 -5.36
N LEU A 216 9.93 -9.62 -5.22
CA LEU A 216 10.76 -9.50 -4.01
C LEU A 216 12.09 -8.78 -4.27
N ASP A 217 12.37 -8.43 -5.51
CA ASP A 217 13.61 -7.78 -5.92
C ASP A 217 13.36 -6.68 -6.95
N PRO A 218 14.30 -5.72 -7.10
CA PRO A 218 14.16 -4.59 -8.01
C PRO A 218 14.03 -4.98 -9.48
N ASP A 219 14.77 -5.99 -9.93
CA ASP A 219 14.83 -6.39 -11.32
C ASP A 219 13.46 -6.97 -11.75
N GLY A 220 12.86 -7.79 -10.87
CA GLY A 220 11.49 -8.28 -11.05
C GLY A 220 10.45 -7.15 -11.09
N ALA A 221 10.64 -6.08 -10.31
CA ALA A 221 9.73 -4.93 -10.34
C ALA A 221 9.81 -4.19 -11.68
N VAL A 222 11.00 -3.98 -12.23
CA VAL A 222 11.21 -3.34 -13.55
C VAL A 222 10.59 -4.19 -14.66
N GLU A 223 10.79 -5.52 -14.62
CA GLU A 223 10.22 -6.44 -15.61
C GLU A 223 8.68 -6.45 -15.61
N GLU A 224 8.03 -6.37 -14.44
CA GLU A 224 6.56 -6.29 -14.37
C GLU A 224 6.03 -4.94 -14.89
N ILE A 225 6.75 -3.83 -14.67
CA ILE A 225 6.39 -2.53 -15.27
C ILE A 225 6.49 -2.62 -16.80
N LYS A 226 7.54 -3.24 -17.31
CA LYS A 226 7.74 -3.43 -18.75
C LYS A 226 6.60 -4.25 -19.38
N LYS A 227 6.21 -5.36 -18.75
CA LYS A 227 5.06 -6.16 -19.20
C LYS A 227 3.75 -5.37 -19.20
N ALA A 228 3.55 -4.50 -18.19
CA ALA A 228 2.36 -3.65 -18.13
C ALA A 228 2.33 -2.60 -19.24
N ALA A 229 3.50 -2.08 -19.64
CA ALA A 229 3.62 -1.09 -20.72
C ALA A 229 3.45 -1.70 -22.14
N GLU A 230 3.57 -3.03 -22.29
CA GLU A 230 3.43 -3.74 -23.57
C GLU A 230 1.99 -4.21 -23.83
N ASN A 231 1.08 -4.11 -22.85
CA ASN A 231 -0.33 -4.55 -22.93
C ASN A 231 -1.30 -3.38 -23.05
#